data_28add87e491556c6e4c7bf8d169907ae
#
_entry.id   28add87e491556c6e4c7bf8d169907ae
#
_cell.length_a   1.000
_cell.length_b   1.000
_cell.length_c   1.000
_cell.angle_alpha   90.00
_cell.angle_beta   90.00
_cell.angle_gamma   90.00
#
_symmetry.space_group_name_H-M   'P 1'
#
loop_
_entity.id
_entity.type
_entity.pdbx_description
1 polymer ?
#
loop_
_entity_poly.entity_id
_entity_poly.type
_entity_poly.pdbx_seq_one_letter_code
_entity_poly.pdbx_strand_id
1 'polypeptide(L)'
;LLWTSCFDDKGNYDYKTMYAIEIDGIDENKKYELWFGEPFTMPEPIIRFTDSTQAHDDLSYQWKLDTFVVSTEKCLNVTFGIEPQGWNDIFGAFIVKDERTGISYSQRFRVTLLSNFTNGWMWMTENQGKAELNMLASSKKFFQNVYTAVNNRELGPKAYGVVEHFDAGLNANGVLVMAGGPGSDGPVELDWSNLRKEVWTGEEFVGGSLPEDLQEIKAACFIKNYSCLVSGSGKLYVRYSPGGYLYQDRYPDFPFYGDYKLSSVVGYSFPPDYNVALFYEENEGRYLFLDNGELRGLDQVEDAGQKFSLVDPDKELIYLAPASQQQGKSLFYAVLRDKSDGKYYTQRFQFGIVGGQPTLTTIAQDVFPAVVNEKTRFAVGYTTKEAYY
;
A
#
# COMPACT_ATOMS: atom_id res chain seq x y z
N LEU A 1 60.98 55.44 -26.45
CA LEU A 1 60.83 54.41 -27.53
C LEU A 1 59.58 53.61 -27.23
N LEU A 2 58.45 53.96 -27.91
CA LEU A 2 57.16 53.23 -27.88
C LEU A 2 57.24 52.17 -29.00
N TRP A 3 57.26 50.92 -28.64
CA TRP A 3 57.08 49.83 -29.60
C TRP A 3 55.60 49.53 -29.64
N THR A 4 54.86 50.01 -30.63
CA THR A 4 53.52 49.54 -30.97
C THR A 4 53.69 48.35 -31.93
N SER A 5 53.61 47.16 -31.38
CA SER A 5 53.45 45.94 -32.18
C SER A 5 51.95 45.76 -32.44
N CYS A 6 51.47 46.30 -33.55
CA CYS A 6 50.23 45.80 -34.18
C CYS A 6 50.57 44.47 -34.87
N PHE A 7 50.25 43.36 -34.23
CA PHE A 7 50.07 42.09 -34.95
C PHE A 7 48.76 42.20 -35.72
N ASP A 8 48.84 42.47 -36.99
CA ASP A 8 47.76 42.22 -37.93
C ASP A 8 47.62 40.70 -38.03
N ASP A 9 46.65 40.17 -37.27
CA ASP A 9 46.25 38.79 -37.40
C ASP A 9 45.58 38.61 -38.77
N LYS A 10 46.36 38.21 -39.73
CA LYS A 10 45.87 37.76 -41.06
C LYS A 10 45.39 36.33 -40.99
N GLY A 11 44.64 36.00 -39.94
CA GLY A 11 44.01 34.72 -39.78
C GLY A 11 43.12 34.41 -40.97
N ASN A 12 43.52 33.46 -41.74
CA ASN A 12 42.70 32.89 -42.81
C ASN A 12 41.70 31.94 -42.16
N TYR A 13 40.76 32.52 -41.38
CA TYR A 13 39.69 31.77 -40.71
C TYR A 13 38.65 31.47 -41.78
N ASP A 14 38.65 30.23 -42.23
CA ASP A 14 37.56 29.69 -43.05
C ASP A 14 36.35 29.46 -42.13
N TYR A 15 35.58 30.52 -41.90
CA TYR A 15 34.38 30.48 -41.08
C TYR A 15 33.33 29.61 -41.76
N LYS A 16 33.28 28.34 -41.41
CA LYS A 16 32.16 27.50 -41.80
C LYS A 16 30.93 28.00 -41.07
N THR A 17 29.86 28.26 -41.80
CA THR A 17 28.57 28.57 -41.22
C THR A 17 28.15 27.37 -40.39
N MET A 18 28.06 27.56 -39.08
CA MET A 18 27.59 26.50 -38.18
C MET A 18 26.07 26.41 -38.30
N TYR A 19 25.58 25.21 -38.50
CA TYR A 19 24.15 24.91 -38.36
C TYR A 19 23.84 24.45 -36.95
N ALA A 20 22.60 24.53 -36.56
CA ALA A 20 22.05 23.95 -35.33
C ALA A 20 20.98 22.90 -35.65
N ILE A 21 20.71 22.04 -34.70
CA ILE A 21 19.62 21.08 -34.75
C ILE A 21 18.52 21.55 -33.83
N GLU A 22 17.31 21.70 -34.36
CA GLU A 22 16.07 21.97 -33.64
C GLU A 22 15.30 20.68 -33.48
N ILE A 23 14.71 20.47 -32.28
CA ILE A 23 13.96 19.29 -31.93
C ILE A 23 12.51 19.71 -31.67
N ASP A 24 11.61 19.23 -32.51
CA ASP A 24 10.16 19.46 -32.38
C ASP A 24 9.44 18.14 -32.01
N GLY A 25 8.13 18.23 -31.77
CA GLY A 25 7.28 17.05 -31.46
C GLY A 25 7.21 16.70 -29.98
N ILE A 26 8.13 17.24 -29.16
CA ILE A 26 8.14 17.04 -27.71
C ILE A 26 7.79 18.36 -27.05
N ASP A 27 6.66 18.41 -26.32
CA ASP A 27 6.19 19.60 -25.61
C ASP A 27 6.75 19.60 -24.19
N GLU A 28 7.58 20.60 -23.83
CA GLU A 28 8.19 20.74 -22.50
C GLU A 28 7.20 21.12 -21.39
N ASN A 29 6.05 21.69 -21.77
CA ASN A 29 5.02 22.11 -20.85
C ASN A 29 4.00 21.01 -20.57
N LYS A 30 3.96 19.97 -21.39
CA LYS A 30 3.08 18.84 -21.24
C LYS A 30 3.67 17.84 -20.23
N LYS A 31 2.83 17.37 -19.30
CA LYS A 31 3.14 16.19 -18.48
C LYS A 31 2.69 14.93 -19.22
N TYR A 32 3.61 14.04 -19.50
CA TYR A 32 3.33 12.74 -20.09
C TYR A 32 3.11 11.72 -18.99
N GLU A 33 2.07 10.90 -19.11
CA GLU A 33 1.73 9.88 -18.11
C GLU A 33 2.47 8.57 -18.44
N LEU A 34 3.22 8.08 -17.48
CA LEU A 34 3.89 6.79 -17.54
C LEU A 34 3.24 5.85 -16.52
N TRP A 35 2.62 4.79 -17.01
CA TRP A 35 1.98 3.79 -16.16
C TRP A 35 2.93 2.63 -15.89
N PHE A 36 3.10 2.29 -14.61
CA PHE A 36 3.95 1.19 -14.17
C PHE A 36 3.51 -0.14 -14.81
N GLY A 37 4.49 -0.87 -15.38
CA GLY A 37 4.25 -2.14 -16.05
C GLY A 37 3.59 -2.05 -17.42
N GLU A 38 3.37 -0.84 -17.95
CA GLU A 38 2.78 -0.62 -19.29
C GLU A 38 3.81 -0.03 -20.26
N PRO A 39 3.64 -0.29 -21.57
CA PRO A 39 4.47 0.37 -22.59
C PRO A 39 4.27 1.89 -22.55
N PHE A 40 5.37 2.60 -22.45
CA PHE A 40 5.41 4.05 -22.52
C PHE A 40 6.02 4.50 -23.83
N THR A 41 5.30 5.32 -24.58
CA THR A 41 5.74 5.87 -25.85
C THR A 41 5.66 7.39 -25.80
N MET A 42 6.64 8.05 -26.40
CA MET A 42 6.63 9.50 -26.64
C MET A 42 6.25 9.80 -28.09
N PRO A 43 5.73 10.99 -28.39
CA PRO A 43 5.61 11.45 -29.77
C PRO A 43 6.94 11.34 -30.50
N GLU A 44 6.90 11.01 -31.78
CA GLU A 44 8.13 10.93 -32.59
C GLU A 44 8.80 12.29 -32.66
N PRO A 45 10.09 12.38 -32.26
CA PRO A 45 10.84 13.63 -32.38
C PRO A 45 11.07 14.02 -33.85
N ILE A 46 10.78 15.26 -34.15
CA ILE A 46 11.06 15.85 -35.46
C ILE A 46 12.37 16.63 -35.37
N ILE A 47 13.36 16.20 -36.13
CA ILE A 47 14.69 16.77 -36.11
C ILE A 47 14.85 17.66 -37.36
N ARG A 48 15.18 18.93 -37.18
CA ARG A 48 15.38 19.88 -38.24
C ARG A 48 16.76 20.51 -38.15
N PHE A 49 17.46 20.58 -39.25
CA PHE A 49 18.68 21.35 -39.36
C PHE A 49 18.33 22.80 -39.75
N THR A 50 18.91 23.77 -39.07
CA THR A 50 18.69 25.20 -39.39
C THR A 50 19.18 25.55 -40.78
N ASP A 51 20.19 24.79 -41.28
CA ASP A 51 20.60 24.78 -42.69
C ASP A 51 20.31 23.40 -43.29
N SER A 52 19.25 23.31 -44.08
CA SER A 52 18.81 22.04 -44.70
C SER A 52 19.82 21.46 -45.69
N THR A 53 20.75 22.25 -46.18
CA THR A 53 21.82 21.76 -47.09
C THR A 53 22.87 20.95 -46.32
N GLN A 54 22.93 21.07 -44.99
CA GLN A 54 23.83 20.37 -44.12
C GLN A 54 23.18 19.14 -43.47
N ALA A 55 21.91 18.83 -43.79
CA ALA A 55 21.20 17.69 -43.23
C ALA A 55 21.92 16.36 -43.55
N HIS A 56 21.99 15.48 -42.54
CA HIS A 56 22.63 14.16 -42.66
C HIS A 56 22.06 13.21 -41.60
N ASP A 57 22.42 11.92 -41.69
CA ASP A 57 21.91 10.86 -40.79
C ASP A 57 22.93 10.44 -39.71
N ASP A 58 24.13 11.09 -39.66
CA ASP A 58 25.16 10.78 -38.66
C ASP A 58 24.78 11.37 -37.29
N LEU A 59 23.68 10.88 -36.72
CA LEU A 59 23.09 11.32 -35.45
C LEU A 59 22.97 10.14 -34.47
N SER A 60 23.23 10.39 -33.20
CA SER A 60 22.91 9.46 -32.13
C SER A 60 21.93 10.08 -31.16
N TYR A 61 21.18 9.21 -30.49
CA TYR A 61 20.05 9.61 -29.67
C TYR A 61 20.18 9.09 -28.25
N GLN A 62 19.66 9.84 -27.27
CA GLN A 62 19.49 9.39 -25.90
C GLN A 62 18.20 9.95 -25.32
N TRP A 63 17.40 9.07 -24.72
CA TRP A 63 16.32 9.44 -23.83
C TRP A 63 16.79 9.27 -22.40
N LYS A 64 16.65 10.32 -21.62
CA LYS A 64 16.95 10.30 -20.18
C LYS A 64 15.69 10.59 -19.37
N LEU A 65 15.54 9.86 -18.27
CA LEU A 65 14.64 10.21 -17.18
C LEU A 65 15.51 10.44 -15.94
N ASP A 66 15.47 11.65 -15.42
CA ASP A 66 16.43 12.16 -14.44
C ASP A 66 17.88 11.93 -14.92
N THR A 67 18.64 11.11 -14.22
CA THR A 67 20.04 10.78 -14.57
C THR A 67 20.19 9.51 -15.41
N PHE A 68 19.12 8.71 -15.57
CA PHE A 68 19.18 7.40 -16.22
C PHE A 68 18.90 7.49 -17.72
N VAL A 69 19.76 6.84 -18.54
CA VAL A 69 19.49 6.61 -19.94
C VAL A 69 18.51 5.44 -20.06
N VAL A 70 17.33 5.70 -20.62
CA VAL A 70 16.26 4.71 -20.77
C VAL A 70 16.12 4.16 -22.17
N SER A 71 16.65 4.88 -23.19
CA SER A 71 16.71 4.42 -24.57
C SER A 71 17.77 5.19 -25.35
N THR A 72 18.32 4.54 -26.39
CA THR A 72 19.20 5.16 -27.41
C THR A 72 18.56 5.18 -28.78
N GLU A 73 17.33 4.76 -28.91
CA GLU A 73 16.59 4.81 -30.16
C GLU A 73 15.99 6.21 -30.41
N LYS A 74 15.76 6.57 -31.68
CA LYS A 74 15.10 7.83 -32.02
C LYS A 74 13.71 7.92 -31.42
N CYS A 75 12.92 6.86 -31.49
CA CYS A 75 11.58 6.79 -30.94
C CYS A 75 11.60 6.07 -29.59
N LEU A 76 11.02 6.68 -28.55
CA LEU A 76 10.92 6.04 -27.24
C LEU A 76 9.76 5.06 -27.22
N ASN A 77 10.07 3.80 -26.88
CA ASN A 77 9.12 2.76 -26.55
C ASN A 77 9.75 1.88 -25.47
N VAL A 78 9.35 2.07 -24.23
CA VAL A 78 9.93 1.37 -23.07
C VAL A 78 8.84 0.90 -22.13
N THR A 79 9.09 -0.20 -21.43
CA THR A 79 8.23 -0.66 -20.33
C THR A 79 9.06 -0.65 -19.06
N PHE A 80 8.60 0.11 -18.07
CA PHE A 80 9.28 0.18 -16.78
C PHE A 80 8.69 -0.88 -15.85
N GLY A 81 9.50 -1.87 -15.49
CA GLY A 81 9.17 -2.91 -14.52
C GLY A 81 9.65 -2.58 -13.11
N ILE A 82 10.46 -1.53 -12.95
CA ILE A 82 11.08 -1.15 -11.68
C ILE A 82 10.92 0.34 -11.49
N GLU A 83 10.22 0.74 -10.42
CA GLU A 83 10.14 2.13 -10.03
C GLU A 83 11.41 2.63 -9.38
N PRO A 84 11.82 3.84 -9.73
CA PRO A 84 12.59 4.68 -8.83
C PRO A 84 11.67 5.14 -7.68
N GLN A 85 12.06 4.90 -6.45
CA GLN A 85 11.30 5.35 -5.28
C GLN A 85 11.14 6.87 -5.27
N GLY A 86 9.93 7.36 -5.06
CA GLY A 86 9.64 8.75 -4.72
C GLY A 86 9.37 9.71 -5.88
N TRP A 87 9.01 9.26 -7.08
CA TRP A 87 8.88 10.11 -8.25
C TRP A 87 7.43 10.36 -8.69
N ASN A 88 6.87 11.48 -8.28
CA ASN A 88 5.59 11.94 -8.84
C ASN A 88 5.76 12.77 -10.13
N ASP A 89 6.88 13.51 -10.26
CA ASP A 89 7.23 14.33 -11.42
C ASP A 89 8.71 14.12 -11.77
N ILE A 90 8.95 13.52 -12.92
CA ILE A 90 10.29 13.22 -13.42
C ILE A 90 10.63 14.18 -14.56
N PHE A 91 11.81 14.79 -14.48
CA PHE A 91 12.34 15.53 -15.61
C PHE A 91 13.03 14.58 -16.59
N GLY A 92 12.65 14.69 -17.85
CA GLY A 92 13.26 13.96 -18.93
C GLY A 92 13.96 14.88 -19.92
N ALA A 93 14.85 14.28 -20.71
CA ALA A 93 15.50 14.93 -21.84
C ALA A 93 15.64 13.95 -23.01
N PHE A 94 15.26 14.39 -24.19
CA PHE A 94 15.66 13.78 -25.44
C PHE A 94 16.89 14.52 -25.93
N ILE A 95 17.98 13.80 -26.19
CA ILE A 95 19.28 14.34 -26.60
C ILE A 95 19.60 13.79 -27.96
N VAL A 96 19.93 14.70 -28.89
CA VAL A 96 20.45 14.38 -30.21
C VAL A 96 21.90 14.85 -30.27
N LYS A 97 22.82 13.95 -30.55
CA LYS A 97 24.23 14.27 -30.78
C LYS A 97 24.52 14.17 -32.25
N ASP A 98 25.05 15.23 -32.82
CA ASP A 98 25.62 15.26 -34.15
C ASP A 98 27.03 14.67 -34.10
N GLU A 99 27.22 13.52 -34.72
CA GLU A 99 28.52 12.82 -34.70
C GLU A 99 29.57 13.48 -35.58
N ARG A 100 29.17 14.37 -36.49
CA ARG A 100 30.12 15.13 -37.36
C ARG A 100 30.72 16.30 -36.61
N THR A 101 29.92 16.98 -35.81
CA THR A 101 30.35 18.17 -35.07
C THR A 101 30.67 17.87 -33.62
N GLY A 102 30.18 16.77 -33.09
CA GLY A 102 30.26 16.39 -31.68
C GLY A 102 29.33 17.20 -30.76
N ILE A 103 28.49 18.09 -31.33
CA ILE A 103 27.59 18.95 -30.57
C ILE A 103 26.32 18.17 -30.20
N SER A 104 25.84 18.36 -28.97
CA SER A 104 24.59 17.76 -28.51
C SER A 104 23.51 18.83 -28.31
N TYR A 105 22.31 18.52 -28.77
CA TYR A 105 21.10 19.32 -28.66
C TYR A 105 20.11 18.57 -27.80
N SER A 106 19.28 19.25 -26.98
CA SER A 106 18.35 18.59 -26.10
C SER A 106 17.00 19.29 -26.03
N GLN A 107 15.92 18.49 -25.98
CA GLN A 107 14.58 18.92 -25.69
C GLN A 107 14.14 18.31 -24.36
N ARG A 108 13.69 19.14 -23.44
CA ARG A 108 13.20 18.71 -22.10
C ARG A 108 11.72 18.34 -22.15
N PHE A 109 11.32 17.48 -21.24
CA PHE A 109 9.92 17.12 -21.02
C PHE A 109 9.70 16.71 -19.56
N ARG A 110 8.43 16.50 -19.18
CA ARG A 110 8.07 16.03 -17.84
C ARG A 110 7.25 14.76 -17.94
N VAL A 111 7.48 13.83 -17.01
CA VAL A 111 6.72 12.58 -16.89
C VAL A 111 6.13 12.50 -15.50
N THR A 112 4.84 12.19 -15.42
CA THR A 112 4.19 11.79 -14.18
C THR A 112 4.11 10.27 -14.14
N LEU A 113 4.69 9.67 -13.13
CA LEU A 113 4.61 8.24 -12.92
C LEU A 113 3.31 7.88 -12.23
N LEU A 114 2.56 6.96 -12.82
CA LEU A 114 1.28 6.48 -12.33
C LEU A 114 1.33 4.99 -12.07
N SER A 115 0.69 4.55 -11.01
CA SER A 115 0.53 3.14 -10.69
C SER A 115 -0.94 2.74 -10.67
N ASN A 116 -1.24 1.56 -11.22
CA ASN A 116 -2.55 0.95 -11.11
C ASN A 116 -2.81 0.36 -9.70
N PHE A 117 -1.78 0.29 -8.85
CA PHE A 117 -1.85 -0.41 -7.56
C PHE A 117 -2.21 0.48 -6.38
N THR A 118 -2.19 1.81 -6.55
CA THR A 118 -2.44 2.77 -5.48
C THR A 118 -3.88 2.86 -5.03
N ASN A 119 -4.83 2.34 -5.80
CA ASN A 119 -6.25 2.42 -5.46
C ASN A 119 -7.04 1.28 -6.13
N GLY A 120 -7.85 0.58 -5.34
CA GLY A 120 -8.67 -0.52 -5.83
C GLY A 120 -9.07 -1.50 -4.73
N TRP A 121 -9.46 -2.69 -5.14
CA TRP A 121 -9.83 -3.80 -4.28
C TRP A 121 -8.80 -4.89 -4.38
N MET A 122 -8.30 -5.37 -3.26
CA MET A 122 -7.40 -6.52 -3.19
C MET A 122 -8.06 -7.65 -2.41
N TRP A 123 -7.78 -8.88 -2.84
CA TRP A 123 -8.23 -10.09 -2.13
C TRP A 123 -7.31 -11.26 -2.42
N MET A 124 -7.34 -12.21 -1.52
CA MET A 124 -6.58 -13.46 -1.63
C MET A 124 -7.47 -14.59 -2.14
N THR A 125 -6.91 -15.47 -2.93
CA THR A 125 -7.51 -16.76 -3.33
C THR A 125 -6.51 -17.88 -3.19
N GLU A 126 -7.02 -19.12 -3.07
CA GLU A 126 -6.20 -20.31 -3.22
C GLU A 126 -6.51 -20.96 -4.57
N ASN A 127 -5.50 -21.16 -5.38
CA ASN A 127 -5.60 -21.78 -6.69
C ASN A 127 -4.53 -22.86 -6.83
N GLN A 128 -4.93 -24.10 -7.08
CA GLN A 128 -4.04 -25.26 -7.23
C GLN A 128 -3.01 -25.41 -6.08
N GLY A 129 -3.43 -25.13 -4.85
CA GLY A 129 -2.58 -25.22 -3.66
C GLY A 129 -1.57 -24.09 -3.50
N LYS A 130 -1.82 -22.92 -4.11
CA LYS A 130 -1.03 -21.69 -3.98
C LYS A 130 -1.93 -20.53 -3.63
N ALA A 131 -1.47 -19.67 -2.75
CA ALA A 131 -2.12 -18.41 -2.49
C ALA A 131 -1.83 -17.42 -3.63
N GLU A 132 -2.84 -16.72 -4.08
CA GLU A 132 -2.74 -15.67 -5.10
C GLU A 132 -3.29 -14.36 -4.55
N LEU A 133 -2.53 -13.28 -4.69
CA LEU A 133 -3.02 -11.92 -4.48
C LEU A 133 -3.63 -11.41 -5.77
N ASN A 134 -4.90 -11.03 -5.73
CA ASN A 134 -5.61 -10.47 -6.87
C ASN A 134 -5.99 -9.02 -6.59
N MET A 135 -6.11 -8.23 -7.65
CA MET A 135 -6.47 -6.82 -7.54
C MET A 135 -7.39 -6.38 -8.67
N LEU A 136 -8.45 -5.65 -8.32
CA LEU A 136 -9.23 -4.86 -9.25
C LEU A 136 -8.92 -3.38 -9.00
N ALA A 137 -8.12 -2.79 -9.88
CA ALA A 137 -7.74 -1.39 -9.78
C ALA A 137 -8.94 -0.45 -10.02
N SER A 138 -8.86 0.79 -9.51
CA SER A 138 -9.86 1.84 -9.78
C SER A 138 -10.00 2.16 -11.27
N SER A 139 -8.96 1.93 -12.06
CA SER A 139 -8.97 1.98 -13.54
C SER A 139 -9.82 0.87 -14.20
N LYS A 140 -10.44 -0.02 -13.40
CA LYS A 140 -11.18 -1.22 -13.82
C LYS A 140 -10.32 -2.31 -14.46
N LYS A 141 -8.99 -2.22 -14.35
CA LYS A 141 -8.08 -3.30 -14.74
C LYS A 141 -8.06 -4.36 -13.65
N PHE A 142 -8.16 -5.62 -14.08
CA PHE A 142 -8.04 -6.77 -13.19
C PHE A 142 -6.64 -7.37 -13.34
N PHE A 143 -5.98 -7.58 -12.20
CA PHE A 143 -4.67 -8.22 -12.09
C PHE A 143 -4.83 -9.51 -11.29
N GLN A 144 -4.68 -10.64 -11.97
CA GLN A 144 -4.65 -11.94 -11.30
C GLN A 144 -3.22 -12.24 -10.85
N ASN A 145 -3.09 -12.81 -9.65
CA ASN A 145 -1.81 -13.21 -9.05
C ASN A 145 -0.72 -12.14 -9.18
N VAL A 146 -1.11 -10.90 -8.85
CA VAL A 146 -0.28 -9.71 -9.05
C VAL A 146 1.04 -9.78 -8.28
N TYR A 147 1.06 -10.44 -7.10
CA TYR A 147 2.29 -10.64 -6.35
C TYR A 147 3.35 -11.39 -7.16
N THR A 148 2.99 -12.53 -7.74
CA THR A 148 3.93 -13.33 -8.54
C THR A 148 4.39 -12.58 -9.78
N ALA A 149 3.48 -11.84 -10.43
CA ALA A 149 3.80 -11.06 -11.61
C ALA A 149 4.83 -9.94 -11.31
N VAL A 150 4.70 -9.27 -10.16
CA VAL A 150 5.59 -8.17 -9.76
C VAL A 150 6.90 -8.68 -9.16
N ASN A 151 6.85 -9.72 -8.31
CA ASN A 151 8.00 -10.15 -7.51
C ASN A 151 8.75 -11.37 -8.08
N ASN A 152 8.24 -11.96 -9.17
CA ASN A 152 8.78 -13.19 -9.79
C ASN A 152 8.99 -14.31 -8.76
N ARG A 153 8.10 -14.41 -7.77
CA ARG A 153 8.10 -15.37 -6.67
C ARG A 153 6.68 -15.72 -6.28
N GLU A 154 6.44 -16.95 -5.90
CA GLU A 154 5.13 -17.42 -5.45
C GLU A 154 4.95 -17.16 -3.95
N LEU A 155 3.71 -16.97 -3.53
CA LEU A 155 3.29 -17.00 -2.13
C LEU A 155 3.19 -18.46 -1.64
N GLY A 156 3.02 -18.65 -0.34
CA GLY A 156 2.79 -19.96 0.26
C GLY A 156 1.48 -20.62 -0.21
N PRO A 157 1.23 -21.89 0.21
CA PRO A 157 0.07 -22.65 -0.27
C PRO A 157 -1.27 -22.19 0.31
N LYS A 158 -1.26 -21.42 1.43
CA LYS A 158 -2.46 -20.98 2.14
C LYS A 158 -2.63 -19.48 2.09
N ALA A 159 -3.87 -19.04 1.81
CA ALA A 159 -4.29 -17.65 1.81
C ALA A 159 -5.13 -17.37 3.05
N TYR A 160 -4.67 -16.44 3.89
CA TYR A 160 -5.41 -16.04 5.09
C TYR A 160 -6.07 -14.67 4.93
N GLY A 161 -5.44 -13.74 4.19
CA GLY A 161 -6.01 -12.43 3.91
C GLY A 161 -5.00 -11.40 3.43
N VAL A 162 -5.50 -10.20 3.22
CA VAL A 162 -4.71 -9.01 2.90
C VAL A 162 -5.23 -7.83 3.70
N VAL A 163 -4.31 -7.03 4.26
CA VAL A 163 -4.65 -5.88 5.11
C VAL A 163 -3.77 -4.69 4.72
N GLU A 164 -4.38 -3.52 4.65
CA GLU A 164 -3.63 -2.27 4.49
C GLU A 164 -2.82 -1.98 5.77
N HIS A 165 -1.53 -1.76 5.60
CA HIS A 165 -0.63 -1.33 6.67
C HIS A 165 -0.44 0.19 6.55
N PHE A 166 -1.28 0.94 7.23
CA PHE A 166 -1.23 2.39 7.25
C PHE A 166 -0.62 2.90 8.55
N ASP A 167 0.41 3.73 8.45
CA ASP A 167 0.95 4.48 9.59
C ASP A 167 0.64 5.97 9.44
N ALA A 168 -0.30 6.46 10.24
CA ALA A 168 -0.74 7.85 10.20
C ALA A 168 0.37 8.84 10.63
N GLY A 169 1.30 8.41 11.50
CA GLY A 169 2.41 9.24 11.97
C GLY A 169 3.46 9.47 10.89
N LEU A 170 3.65 8.49 10.02
CA LEU A 170 4.62 8.52 8.93
C LEU A 170 4.01 8.98 7.60
N ASN A 171 2.69 9.01 7.49
CA ASN A 171 1.98 9.13 6.21
C ASN A 171 2.50 8.13 5.16
N ALA A 172 2.74 6.91 5.63
CA ALA A 172 3.31 5.82 4.85
C ALA A 172 2.34 4.64 4.83
N ASN A 173 2.26 3.99 3.68
CA ASN A 173 1.37 2.86 3.45
C ASN A 173 2.16 1.63 3.01
N GLY A 174 1.72 0.47 3.46
CA GLY A 174 2.14 -0.84 3.02
C GLY A 174 0.92 -1.75 2.82
N VAL A 175 1.16 -2.95 2.39
CA VAL A 175 0.15 -4.00 2.25
C VAL A 175 0.70 -5.27 2.87
N LEU A 176 0.12 -5.73 3.97
CA LEU A 176 0.43 -7.03 4.53
C LEU A 176 -0.38 -8.11 3.79
N VAL A 177 0.32 -9.02 3.15
CA VAL A 177 -0.25 -10.22 2.51
C VAL A 177 -0.04 -11.40 3.46
N MET A 178 -1.13 -11.87 4.04
CA MET A 178 -1.12 -12.99 4.96
C MET A 178 -1.24 -14.29 4.17
N ALA A 179 -0.11 -14.84 3.76
CA ALA A 179 0.02 -16.14 3.13
C ALA A 179 0.96 -17.01 3.96
N GLY A 180 0.76 -18.33 3.96
CA GLY A 180 1.56 -19.20 4.79
C GLY A 180 1.44 -20.67 4.41
N GLY A 181 1.72 -21.55 5.37
CA GLY A 181 1.67 -22.98 5.23
C GLY A 181 3.05 -23.62 5.01
N PRO A 182 3.12 -24.94 4.94
CA PRO A 182 4.39 -25.67 4.87
C PRO A 182 5.26 -25.26 3.69
N GLY A 183 6.51 -24.91 3.97
CA GLY A 183 7.51 -24.56 2.95
C GLY A 183 7.40 -23.14 2.40
N SER A 184 6.56 -22.27 3.00
CA SER A 184 6.48 -20.86 2.64
C SER A 184 7.45 -20.01 3.47
N ASP A 185 7.77 -18.82 2.96
CA ASP A 185 8.51 -17.79 3.72
C ASP A 185 7.60 -17.04 4.71
N GLY A 186 6.30 -17.37 4.72
CA GLY A 186 5.29 -16.73 5.57
C GLY A 186 4.66 -15.50 4.94
N PRO A 187 4.03 -14.66 5.77
CA PRO A 187 3.42 -13.40 5.34
C PRO A 187 4.48 -12.40 4.88
N VAL A 188 4.05 -11.46 4.04
CA VAL A 188 4.96 -10.50 3.40
C VAL A 188 4.35 -9.11 3.36
N GLU A 189 5.16 -8.11 3.68
CA GLU A 189 4.84 -6.70 3.50
C GLU A 189 5.24 -6.23 2.12
N LEU A 190 4.35 -5.49 1.47
CA LEU A 190 4.55 -4.94 0.14
C LEU A 190 4.47 -3.42 0.18
N ASP A 191 5.22 -2.76 -0.68
CA ASP A 191 5.01 -1.36 -1.01
C ASP A 191 3.62 -1.18 -1.67
N TRP A 192 2.82 -0.28 -1.15
CA TRP A 192 1.45 -0.07 -1.61
C TRP A 192 1.34 0.48 -3.04
N SER A 193 2.39 1.17 -3.52
CA SER A 193 2.37 1.86 -4.81
C SER A 193 2.72 0.95 -5.98
N ASN A 194 3.50 -0.10 -5.72
CA ASN A 194 4.04 -0.96 -6.76
C ASN A 194 3.93 -2.47 -6.46
N LEU A 195 3.46 -2.83 -5.25
CA LEU A 195 3.30 -4.20 -4.74
C LEU A 195 4.59 -5.04 -4.71
N ARG A 196 5.74 -4.36 -4.64
CA ARG A 196 7.03 -5.04 -4.43
C ARG A 196 7.18 -5.44 -2.99
N LYS A 197 7.85 -6.58 -2.80
CA LYS A 197 8.22 -7.03 -1.48
C LYS A 197 9.15 -6.02 -0.81
N GLU A 198 8.75 -5.55 0.34
CA GLU A 198 9.58 -4.78 1.26
C GLU A 198 10.31 -5.72 2.21
N VAL A 199 9.56 -6.50 3.01
CA VAL A 199 10.11 -7.38 4.03
C VAL A 199 9.22 -8.61 4.23
N TRP A 200 9.82 -9.76 4.55
CA TRP A 200 9.07 -10.89 5.07
C TRP A 200 8.73 -10.65 6.54
N THR A 201 7.49 -10.94 6.95
CA THR A 201 7.07 -10.70 8.34
C THR A 201 7.97 -11.41 9.36
N GLY A 202 8.54 -12.57 9.01
CA GLY A 202 9.52 -13.25 9.85
C GLY A 202 10.78 -12.43 10.14
N GLU A 203 11.24 -11.63 9.18
CA GLU A 203 12.40 -10.74 9.33
C GLU A 203 12.12 -9.56 10.26
N GLU A 204 10.85 -9.25 10.53
CA GLU A 204 10.42 -8.20 11.45
C GLU A 204 10.37 -8.65 12.92
N PHE A 205 10.68 -9.89 13.25
CA PHE A 205 10.79 -10.39 14.61
C PHE A 205 12.21 -10.23 15.18
N VAL A 206 12.32 -10.13 16.50
CA VAL A 206 13.63 -9.97 17.17
C VAL A 206 14.56 -11.13 16.83
N GLY A 207 14.06 -12.37 16.79
CA GLY A 207 14.81 -13.57 16.39
C GLY A 207 15.09 -13.68 14.88
N GLY A 208 14.55 -12.76 14.05
CA GLY A 208 14.73 -12.77 12.60
C GLY A 208 14.02 -13.93 11.88
N SER A 209 13.06 -14.56 12.54
CA SER A 209 12.23 -15.63 11.99
C SER A 209 10.83 -15.60 12.55
N LEU A 210 9.87 -16.07 11.76
CA LEU A 210 8.46 -16.12 12.18
C LEU A 210 8.28 -17.15 13.30
N PRO A 211 7.69 -16.79 14.45
CA PRO A 211 7.29 -17.74 15.47
C PRO A 211 6.39 -18.85 14.90
N GLU A 212 6.53 -20.08 15.42
CA GLU A 212 5.79 -21.24 14.93
C GLU A 212 4.27 -21.03 14.94
N ASP A 213 3.75 -20.36 15.96
CA ASP A 213 2.33 -20.04 16.12
C ASP A 213 1.80 -19.07 15.04
N LEU A 214 2.67 -18.32 14.38
CA LEU A 214 2.34 -17.38 13.30
C LEU A 214 2.52 -17.95 11.89
N GLN A 215 2.76 -19.25 11.74
CA GLN A 215 2.68 -19.91 10.42
C GLN A 215 1.26 -19.77 9.82
N GLU A 216 0.28 -19.53 10.67
CA GLU A 216 -1.07 -19.07 10.33
C GLU A 216 -1.33 -17.73 11.01
N ILE A 217 -1.52 -16.65 10.24
CA ILE A 217 -2.01 -15.36 10.74
C ILE A 217 -3.48 -15.25 10.40
N LYS A 218 -4.34 -15.33 11.41
CA LYS A 218 -5.79 -15.25 11.24
C LYS A 218 -6.29 -13.85 10.96
N ALA A 219 -5.64 -12.84 11.56
CA ALA A 219 -5.99 -11.44 11.41
C ALA A 219 -4.79 -10.55 11.70
N ALA A 220 -4.83 -9.35 11.15
CA ALA A 220 -3.90 -8.28 11.47
C ALA A 220 -4.62 -6.93 11.49
N CYS A 221 -4.10 -5.99 12.27
CA CYS A 221 -4.53 -4.60 12.22
C CYS A 221 -3.38 -3.66 12.60
N PHE A 222 -3.45 -2.46 12.05
CA PHE A 222 -2.46 -1.43 12.24
C PHE A 222 -3.16 -0.18 12.77
N ILE A 223 -2.78 0.24 13.97
CA ILE A 223 -3.37 1.40 14.65
C ILE A 223 -2.25 2.28 15.20
N LYS A 224 -2.30 3.56 14.89
CA LYS A 224 -1.36 4.59 15.35
C LYS A 224 0.09 4.06 15.46
N ASN A 225 0.52 3.68 16.66
CA ASN A 225 1.88 3.22 16.94
C ASN A 225 1.95 1.70 17.17
N TYR A 226 0.88 0.96 16.86
CA TYR A 226 0.83 -0.46 17.13
C TYR A 226 0.50 -1.26 15.87
N SER A 227 1.30 -2.28 15.65
CA SER A 227 1.04 -3.35 14.67
C SER A 227 0.66 -4.61 15.41
N CYS A 228 -0.47 -5.20 15.07
CA CYS A 228 -1.06 -6.34 15.77
C CYS A 228 -1.25 -7.50 14.81
N LEU A 229 -0.77 -8.69 15.19
CA LEU A 229 -0.95 -9.95 14.47
C LEU A 229 -1.64 -10.95 15.37
N VAL A 230 -2.70 -11.58 14.89
CA VAL A 230 -3.41 -12.66 15.60
C VAL A 230 -3.03 -14.00 14.97
N SER A 231 -2.45 -14.88 15.76
CA SER A 231 -1.99 -16.20 15.31
C SER A 231 -3.12 -17.21 15.11
N GLY A 232 -2.80 -18.34 14.48
CA GLY A 232 -3.71 -19.48 14.33
C GLY A 232 -4.29 -20.00 15.62
N SER A 233 -3.53 -19.98 16.71
CA SER A 233 -3.99 -20.34 18.07
C SER A 233 -4.83 -19.27 18.76
N GLY A 234 -4.92 -18.05 18.18
CA GLY A 234 -5.63 -16.92 18.77
C GLY A 234 -4.79 -16.10 19.75
N LYS A 235 -3.47 -16.19 19.67
CA LYS A 235 -2.55 -15.35 20.45
C LYS A 235 -2.22 -14.06 19.70
N LEU A 236 -2.03 -12.96 20.44
CA LEU A 236 -1.76 -11.62 19.92
C LEU A 236 -0.26 -11.32 19.99
N TYR A 237 0.33 -10.93 18.87
CA TYR A 237 1.67 -10.36 18.80
C TYR A 237 1.56 -8.86 18.52
N VAL A 238 2.25 -8.06 19.29
CA VAL A 238 2.14 -6.60 19.23
C VAL A 238 3.53 -6.00 19.06
N ARG A 239 3.68 -5.18 18.03
CA ARG A 239 4.83 -4.30 17.85
C ARG A 239 4.43 -2.88 18.19
N TYR A 240 5.26 -2.20 18.95
CA TYR A 240 5.13 -0.77 19.24
C TYR A 240 6.16 0.02 18.43
N SER A 241 5.66 0.89 17.54
CA SER A 241 6.49 1.73 16.65
C SER A 241 6.05 3.19 16.79
N PRO A 242 6.63 3.95 17.72
CA PRO A 242 6.19 5.32 18.04
C PRO A 242 6.59 6.37 17.01
N GLY A 243 7.30 5.98 15.98
CA GLY A 243 7.72 6.84 14.88
C GLY A 243 8.96 6.29 14.21
N GLY A 244 9.19 6.65 12.96
CA GLY A 244 10.30 6.17 12.16
C GLY A 244 9.83 5.61 10.81
N TYR A 245 10.39 4.49 10.39
CA TYR A 245 9.97 3.77 9.18
C TYR A 245 9.01 2.64 9.53
N LEU A 246 8.10 2.25 8.61
CA LEU A 246 7.09 1.22 8.81
C LEU A 246 7.65 -0.08 9.41
N TYR A 247 8.86 -0.45 9.04
CA TYR A 247 9.48 -1.74 9.39
C TYR A 247 10.73 -1.61 10.28
N GLN A 248 10.92 -0.46 10.92
CA GLN A 248 12.12 -0.19 11.74
C GLN A 248 12.11 -0.96 13.06
N ASP A 249 10.98 -0.95 13.76
CA ASP A 249 10.83 -1.64 15.03
C ASP A 249 10.48 -3.12 14.79
N ARG A 250 10.75 -3.96 15.78
CA ARG A 250 10.55 -5.41 15.67
C ARG A 250 9.48 -5.92 16.61
N TYR A 251 8.78 -6.97 16.16
CA TYR A 251 7.90 -7.74 17.02
C TYR A 251 8.72 -8.55 18.03
N PRO A 252 8.25 -8.70 19.28
CA PRO A 252 8.80 -9.69 20.21
C PRO A 252 8.50 -11.11 19.69
N ASP A 253 9.39 -12.08 19.99
CA ASP A 253 9.23 -13.48 19.58
C ASP A 253 8.18 -14.24 20.40
N PHE A 254 7.51 -13.59 21.31
CA PHE A 254 6.49 -14.17 22.19
C PHE A 254 5.18 -13.35 22.11
N PRO A 255 4.04 -14.05 22.26
CA PRO A 255 2.73 -13.39 22.21
C PRO A 255 2.52 -12.50 23.43
N PHE A 256 1.59 -11.58 23.28
CA PHE A 256 1.10 -10.74 24.37
C PHE A 256 0.62 -11.62 25.52
N TYR A 257 0.98 -11.24 26.75
CA TYR A 257 0.70 -12.06 27.93
C TYR A 257 -0.79 -12.11 28.26
N GLY A 258 -1.29 -13.27 28.66
CA GLY A 258 -2.65 -13.48 29.13
C GLY A 258 -3.24 -14.83 28.73
N ASP A 259 -4.31 -15.20 29.45
CA ASP A 259 -5.13 -16.36 29.10
C ASP A 259 -6.32 -15.87 28.27
N TYR A 260 -6.18 -15.94 26.97
CA TYR A 260 -7.20 -15.53 25.98
C TYR A 260 -7.03 -16.31 24.69
N LYS A 261 -8.11 -16.38 23.94
CA LYS A 261 -8.12 -16.90 22.55
C LYS A 261 -8.92 -15.94 21.67
N LEU A 262 -8.20 -15.20 20.83
CA LEU A 262 -8.82 -14.22 19.93
C LEU A 262 -9.40 -14.89 18.69
N SER A 263 -10.51 -14.38 18.21
CA SER A 263 -11.10 -14.74 16.94
C SER A 263 -10.31 -14.17 15.75
N SER A 264 -10.64 -14.60 14.53
CA SER A 264 -10.10 -14.03 13.29
C SER A 264 -10.72 -12.67 12.91
N VAL A 265 -11.68 -12.19 13.68
CA VAL A 265 -12.38 -10.94 13.40
C VAL A 265 -11.81 -9.82 14.27
N VAL A 266 -11.26 -8.80 13.62
CA VAL A 266 -10.71 -7.61 14.26
C VAL A 266 -11.39 -6.37 13.70
N GLY A 267 -11.85 -5.49 14.59
CA GLY A 267 -12.32 -4.16 14.23
C GLY A 267 -11.27 -3.11 14.60
N TYR A 268 -11.13 -2.08 13.79
CA TYR A 268 -10.24 -0.97 14.12
C TYR A 268 -10.84 0.36 13.66
N SER A 269 -10.50 1.44 14.37
CA SER A 269 -11.00 2.78 14.05
C SER A 269 -10.45 3.28 12.73
N PHE A 270 -11.26 4.10 12.03
CA PHE A 270 -10.90 4.71 10.74
C PHE A 270 -10.06 5.99 10.91
N PRO A 271 -9.40 6.45 9.81
CA PRO A 271 -8.77 7.77 9.78
C PRO A 271 -9.74 8.89 10.20
N PRO A 272 -9.24 9.98 10.82
CA PRO A 272 -7.82 10.24 11.14
C PRO A 272 -7.35 9.63 12.46
N ASP A 273 -8.21 8.97 13.22
CA ASP A 273 -7.92 8.50 14.57
C ASP A 273 -7.77 6.98 14.62
N TYR A 274 -6.81 6.42 13.91
CA TYR A 274 -6.43 4.99 14.00
C TYR A 274 -5.88 4.62 15.39
N ASN A 275 -6.64 4.84 16.45
CA ASN A 275 -6.18 4.66 17.83
C ASN A 275 -6.83 3.51 18.58
N VAL A 276 -7.77 2.79 17.94
CA VAL A 276 -8.52 1.70 18.55
C VAL A 276 -8.42 0.45 17.69
N ALA A 277 -7.99 -0.65 18.30
CA ALA A 277 -8.21 -2.02 17.80
C ALA A 277 -9.12 -2.76 18.77
N LEU A 278 -10.14 -3.41 18.24
CA LEU A 278 -11.06 -4.29 18.97
C LEU A 278 -10.84 -5.72 18.54
N PHE A 279 -10.62 -6.58 19.49
CA PHE A 279 -10.50 -8.02 19.34
C PHE A 279 -11.70 -8.71 20.02
N TYR A 280 -11.99 -9.93 19.62
CA TYR A 280 -13.01 -10.73 20.28
C TYR A 280 -12.39 -11.97 20.90
N GLU A 281 -12.54 -12.13 22.17
CA GLU A 281 -12.07 -13.27 22.95
C GLU A 281 -13.15 -14.35 22.96
N GLU A 282 -12.83 -15.54 22.41
CA GLU A 282 -13.79 -16.59 22.09
C GLU A 282 -14.28 -17.39 23.30
N ASN A 283 -13.46 -17.52 24.37
CA ASN A 283 -13.81 -18.33 25.52
C ASN A 283 -14.86 -17.65 26.42
N GLU A 284 -14.64 -16.36 26.68
CA GLU A 284 -15.54 -15.55 27.50
C GLU A 284 -16.62 -14.84 26.68
N GLY A 285 -16.48 -14.84 25.33
CA GLY A 285 -17.41 -14.18 24.43
C GLY A 285 -17.46 -12.68 24.64
N ARG A 286 -16.29 -12.02 24.71
CA ARG A 286 -16.18 -10.59 25.01
C ARG A 286 -15.27 -9.82 24.07
N TYR A 287 -15.49 -8.51 23.99
CA TYR A 287 -14.61 -7.62 23.28
C TYR A 287 -13.43 -7.20 24.15
N LEU A 288 -12.23 -7.22 23.54
CA LEU A 288 -11.00 -6.69 24.14
C LEU A 288 -10.50 -5.53 23.28
N PHE A 289 -9.77 -4.59 23.89
CA PHE A 289 -9.09 -3.51 23.18
C PHE A 289 -7.68 -3.31 23.72
N LEU A 290 -6.79 -2.81 22.84
CA LEU A 290 -5.43 -2.45 23.22
C LEU A 290 -5.42 -1.00 23.72
N ASP A 291 -4.94 -0.80 24.95
CA ASP A 291 -4.83 0.51 25.59
C ASP A 291 -3.47 0.65 26.27
N ASN A 292 -2.65 1.58 25.79
CA ASN A 292 -1.30 1.86 26.34
C ASN A 292 -0.42 0.61 26.55
N GLY A 293 -0.51 -0.37 25.65
CA GLY A 293 0.24 -1.64 25.76
C GLY A 293 -0.40 -2.67 26.70
N GLU A 294 -1.65 -2.50 27.09
CA GLU A 294 -2.43 -3.47 27.85
C GLU A 294 -3.66 -3.93 27.07
N LEU A 295 -3.98 -5.22 27.15
CA LEU A 295 -5.19 -5.80 26.58
C LEU A 295 -6.30 -5.78 27.65
N ARG A 296 -7.32 -4.95 27.44
CA ARG A 296 -8.38 -4.69 28.42
C ARG A 296 -9.75 -5.12 27.89
N GLY A 297 -10.63 -5.55 28.78
CA GLY A 297 -12.03 -5.87 28.46
C GLY A 297 -12.86 -4.62 28.20
N LEU A 298 -13.65 -4.61 27.14
CA LEU A 298 -14.59 -3.53 26.86
C LEU A 298 -15.72 -3.45 27.91
N ASP A 299 -16.04 -4.57 28.51
CA ASP A 299 -16.97 -4.71 29.63
C ASP A 299 -16.52 -3.99 30.92
N GLN A 300 -15.25 -3.65 31.03
CA GLN A 300 -14.67 -2.89 32.15
C GLN A 300 -14.79 -1.37 31.95
N VAL A 301 -15.24 -0.92 30.77
CA VAL A 301 -15.47 0.49 30.48
C VAL A 301 -16.90 0.87 30.87
N GLU A 302 -17.04 1.94 31.67
CA GLU A 302 -18.34 2.40 32.10
C GLU A 302 -19.24 2.81 30.93
N ASP A 303 -20.46 2.24 30.91
CA ASP A 303 -21.56 2.65 30.03
C ASP A 303 -22.83 2.81 30.90
N ALA A 304 -23.11 4.04 31.33
CA ALA A 304 -24.26 4.35 32.17
C ALA A 304 -25.63 4.02 31.56
N GLY A 305 -25.67 3.82 30.24
CA GLY A 305 -26.88 3.52 29.48
C GLY A 305 -26.85 2.14 28.81
N GLN A 306 -26.11 1.18 29.35
CA GLN A 306 -25.87 -0.12 28.72
C GLN A 306 -27.16 -0.78 28.21
N LYS A 307 -27.18 -1.11 26.92
CA LYS A 307 -28.34 -1.68 26.21
C LYS A 307 -28.26 -3.19 26.02
N PHE A 308 -27.05 -3.77 26.07
CA PHE A 308 -26.80 -5.21 25.93
C PHE A 308 -25.53 -5.61 26.65
N SER A 309 -25.38 -6.89 26.94
CA SER A 309 -24.16 -7.43 27.55
C SER A 309 -23.02 -7.45 26.51
N LEU A 310 -21.83 -7.03 26.93
CA LEU A 310 -20.59 -7.12 26.17
C LEU A 310 -19.80 -8.42 26.44
N VAL A 311 -20.33 -9.25 27.33
CA VAL A 311 -19.80 -10.57 27.69
C VAL A 311 -20.92 -11.58 27.53
N ASP A 312 -20.72 -12.54 26.64
CA ASP A 312 -21.67 -13.64 26.43
C ASP A 312 -20.92 -14.83 25.77
N PRO A 313 -20.55 -15.85 26.59
CA PRO A 313 -19.77 -17.00 26.10
C PRO A 313 -20.52 -17.85 25.04
N ASP A 314 -21.85 -17.70 24.99
CA ASP A 314 -22.68 -18.38 23.98
C ASP A 314 -22.68 -17.66 22.62
N LYS A 315 -22.03 -16.53 22.51
CA LYS A 315 -21.89 -15.79 21.24
C LYS A 315 -20.56 -16.07 20.55
N GLU A 316 -20.63 -16.00 19.23
CA GLU A 316 -19.48 -16.06 18.33
C GLU A 316 -19.50 -14.81 17.46
N LEU A 317 -18.40 -14.07 17.39
CA LEU A 317 -18.31 -12.91 16.52
C LEU A 317 -18.04 -13.34 15.05
N ILE A 318 -18.92 -12.92 14.17
CA ILE A 318 -18.87 -13.22 12.73
C ILE A 318 -18.29 -12.04 11.94
N TYR A 319 -18.60 -10.82 12.38
CA TYR A 319 -18.19 -9.61 11.69
C TYR A 319 -18.10 -8.43 12.65
N LEU A 320 -17.11 -7.57 12.44
CA LEU A 320 -16.94 -6.33 13.20
C LEU A 320 -16.30 -5.29 12.30
N ALA A 321 -16.95 -4.13 12.13
CA ALA A 321 -16.38 -3.03 11.38
C ALA A 321 -16.85 -1.67 11.92
N PRO A 322 -16.03 -0.62 11.75
CA PRO A 322 -16.45 0.74 12.02
C PRO A 322 -17.35 1.25 10.89
N ALA A 323 -18.42 1.95 11.25
CA ALA A 323 -19.37 2.55 10.30
C ALA A 323 -19.21 4.06 10.14
N SER A 324 -18.78 4.74 11.18
CA SER A 324 -18.53 6.19 11.16
C SER A 324 -17.71 6.59 12.38
N GLN A 325 -17.15 7.79 12.32
CA GLN A 325 -16.45 8.39 13.45
C GLN A 325 -17.06 9.73 13.82
N GLN A 326 -17.20 9.97 15.11
CA GLN A 326 -17.70 11.22 15.62
C GLN A 326 -17.06 11.52 16.99
N GLN A 327 -16.46 12.69 17.14
CA GLN A 327 -15.85 13.17 18.38
C GLN A 327 -14.86 12.18 19.03
N GLY A 328 -13.95 11.61 18.21
CA GLY A 328 -12.92 10.66 18.68
C GLY A 328 -13.47 9.26 19.04
N LYS A 329 -14.72 8.96 18.71
CA LYS A 329 -15.33 7.64 18.87
C LYS A 329 -15.77 7.08 17.53
N SER A 330 -15.50 5.81 17.30
CA SER A 330 -16.01 5.07 16.14
C SER A 330 -17.33 4.38 16.50
N LEU A 331 -18.30 4.45 15.59
CA LEU A 331 -19.49 3.60 15.65
C LEU A 331 -19.13 2.24 15.05
N PHE A 332 -19.24 1.20 15.85
CA PHE A 332 -19.00 -0.18 15.40
C PHE A 332 -20.34 -0.90 15.16
N TYR A 333 -20.32 -1.72 14.09
CA TYR A 333 -21.31 -2.74 13.83
C TYR A 333 -20.68 -4.12 14.01
N ALA A 334 -21.30 -4.93 14.83
CA ALA A 334 -20.93 -6.32 15.01
C ALA A 334 -22.08 -7.23 14.58
N VAL A 335 -21.75 -8.38 13.99
CA VAL A 335 -22.68 -9.48 13.76
C VAL A 335 -22.20 -10.67 14.57
N LEU A 336 -23.06 -11.19 15.44
CA LEU A 336 -22.76 -12.32 16.29
C LEU A 336 -23.73 -13.47 15.97
N ARG A 337 -23.24 -14.70 16.11
CA ARG A 337 -24.06 -15.91 16.08
C ARG A 337 -24.22 -16.45 17.48
N ASP A 338 -25.41 -16.78 17.88
CA ASP A 338 -25.68 -17.51 19.10
C ASP A 338 -25.40 -19.00 18.87
N LYS A 339 -24.52 -19.58 19.67
CA LYS A 339 -24.12 -20.98 19.58
C LYS A 339 -25.23 -21.94 19.99
N SER A 340 -26.18 -21.49 20.86
CA SER A 340 -27.24 -22.32 21.41
C SER A 340 -28.43 -22.51 20.46
N ASP A 341 -28.86 -21.45 19.76
CA ASP A 341 -30.02 -21.47 18.88
C ASP A 341 -29.68 -21.19 17.39
N GLY A 342 -28.45 -20.85 17.09
CA GLY A 342 -27.94 -20.57 15.73
C GLY A 342 -28.43 -19.25 15.14
N LYS A 343 -29.13 -18.41 15.88
CA LYS A 343 -29.60 -17.12 15.40
C LYS A 343 -28.48 -16.11 15.34
N TYR A 344 -28.67 -15.13 14.45
CA TYR A 344 -27.74 -14.04 14.31
C TYR A 344 -28.30 -12.76 14.92
N TYR A 345 -27.40 -11.97 15.50
CA TYR A 345 -27.71 -10.70 16.16
C TYR A 345 -26.78 -9.62 15.63
N THR A 346 -27.27 -8.40 15.56
CA THR A 346 -26.43 -7.21 15.35
C THR A 346 -26.25 -6.49 16.67
N GLN A 347 -25.05 -6.01 16.94
CA GLN A 347 -24.76 -5.06 18.00
C GLN A 347 -24.22 -3.77 17.39
N ARG A 348 -24.67 -2.64 17.94
CA ARG A 348 -24.20 -1.32 17.58
C ARG A 348 -23.72 -0.60 18.83
N PHE A 349 -22.51 -0.12 18.82
CA PHE A 349 -21.92 0.61 19.94
C PHE A 349 -20.89 1.63 19.43
N GLN A 350 -20.69 2.69 20.22
CA GLN A 350 -19.62 3.66 19.99
C GLN A 350 -18.50 3.38 20.98
N PHE A 351 -17.27 3.36 20.48
CA PHE A 351 -16.10 3.23 21.31
C PHE A 351 -14.93 4.07 20.77
N GLY A 352 -14.15 4.63 21.68
CA GLY A 352 -12.94 5.39 21.35
C GLY A 352 -12.15 5.77 22.61
N ILE A 353 -10.93 6.23 22.41
CA ILE A 353 -10.09 6.79 23.47
C ILE A 353 -10.12 8.31 23.34
N VAL A 354 -10.88 8.96 24.19
CA VAL A 354 -11.11 10.41 24.16
C VAL A 354 -10.36 11.06 25.34
N GLY A 355 -9.44 11.96 25.04
CA GLY A 355 -8.63 12.59 26.10
C GLY A 355 -7.78 11.59 26.91
N GLY A 356 -7.39 10.48 26.30
CA GLY A 356 -6.62 9.41 26.96
C GLY A 356 -7.47 8.46 27.82
N GLN A 357 -8.81 8.58 27.77
CA GLN A 357 -9.71 7.71 28.52
C GLN A 357 -10.60 6.90 27.56
N PRO A 358 -10.76 5.58 27.78
CA PRO A 358 -11.68 4.77 27.02
C PRO A 358 -13.13 5.22 27.32
N THR A 359 -13.92 5.36 26.28
CA THR A 359 -15.30 5.84 26.35
C THR A 359 -16.19 4.95 25.50
N LEU A 360 -17.24 4.40 26.11
CA LEU A 360 -18.15 3.44 25.50
C LEU A 360 -19.59 3.94 25.56
N THR A 361 -20.38 3.64 24.55
CA THR A 361 -21.84 3.78 24.56
C THR A 361 -22.45 2.66 23.75
N THR A 362 -23.13 1.73 24.37
CA THR A 362 -23.94 0.72 23.68
C THR A 362 -25.23 1.35 23.15
N ILE A 363 -25.63 1.02 21.92
CA ILE A 363 -26.76 1.66 21.23
C ILE A 363 -27.95 0.71 21.11
N ALA A 364 -27.75 -0.44 20.49
CA ALA A 364 -28.78 -1.45 20.28
C ALA A 364 -28.20 -2.83 20.01
N GLN A 365 -28.98 -3.84 20.39
CA GLN A 365 -28.84 -5.21 19.93
C GLN A 365 -30.16 -5.66 19.31
N ASP A 366 -30.13 -6.14 18.08
CA ASP A 366 -31.30 -6.56 17.32
C ASP A 366 -31.07 -7.95 16.74
N VAL A 367 -32.14 -8.71 16.53
CA VAL A 367 -32.07 -9.97 15.73
C VAL A 367 -31.76 -9.61 14.30
N PHE A 368 -30.78 -10.29 13.72
CA PHE A 368 -30.40 -10.06 12.33
C PHE A 368 -31.55 -10.53 11.40
N PRO A 369 -32.02 -9.68 10.48
CA PRO A 369 -33.29 -9.90 9.77
C PRO A 369 -33.21 -10.91 8.63
N ALA A 370 -32.04 -11.44 8.30
CA ALA A 370 -31.85 -12.29 7.14
C ALA A 370 -31.18 -13.63 7.48
N VAL A 371 -31.27 -14.56 6.56
CA VAL A 371 -30.57 -15.84 6.66
C VAL A 371 -29.10 -15.66 6.32
N VAL A 372 -28.24 -16.03 7.26
CA VAL A 372 -26.79 -16.02 7.09
C VAL A 372 -26.31 -17.44 6.82
N ASN A 373 -25.41 -17.59 5.88
CA ASN A 373 -24.76 -18.85 5.54
C ASN A 373 -23.27 -18.63 5.23
N GLU A 374 -22.54 -19.69 4.94
CA GLU A 374 -21.08 -19.65 4.66
C GLU A 374 -20.68 -18.73 3.50
N LYS A 375 -21.61 -18.43 2.58
CA LYS A 375 -21.38 -17.55 1.44
C LYS A 375 -21.72 -16.08 1.74
N THR A 376 -22.40 -15.81 2.86
CA THR A 376 -22.75 -14.44 3.24
C THR A 376 -21.48 -13.66 3.52
N ARG A 377 -21.40 -12.45 2.96
CA ARG A 377 -20.35 -11.50 3.22
C ARG A 377 -20.96 -10.24 3.78
N PHE A 378 -20.27 -9.65 4.74
CA PHE A 378 -20.71 -8.42 5.38
C PHE A 378 -19.80 -7.28 4.97
N ALA A 379 -20.38 -6.11 4.78
CA ALA A 379 -19.66 -4.87 4.61
C ALA A 379 -20.42 -3.72 5.25
N VAL A 380 -19.72 -2.74 5.78
CA VAL A 380 -20.29 -1.52 6.31
C VAL A 380 -19.78 -0.33 5.51
N GLY A 381 -20.71 0.45 4.98
CA GLY A 381 -20.38 1.67 4.26
C GLY A 381 -20.07 2.80 5.26
N TYR A 382 -18.81 3.20 5.34
CA TYR A 382 -18.39 4.28 6.23
C TYR A 382 -19.11 5.61 5.93
N THR A 383 -19.28 5.93 4.65
CA THR A 383 -19.95 7.16 4.20
C THR A 383 -21.47 7.04 4.31
N THR A 384 -22.04 5.91 3.92
CA THR A 384 -23.49 5.68 3.91
C THR A 384 -24.03 5.34 5.29
N LYS A 385 -23.19 4.84 6.20
CA LYS A 385 -23.55 4.29 7.52
C LYS A 385 -24.54 3.12 7.45
N GLU A 386 -24.50 2.40 6.33
CA GLU A 386 -25.35 1.24 6.05
C GLU A 386 -24.53 -0.04 6.12
N ALA A 387 -25.17 -1.11 6.57
CA ALA A 387 -24.58 -2.46 6.52
C ALA A 387 -25.16 -3.22 5.34
N TYR A 388 -24.29 -3.88 4.61
CA TYR A 388 -24.62 -4.72 3.44
C TYR A 388 -24.30 -6.18 3.74
N TYR A 389 -25.07 -7.12 3.18
CA TYR A 389 -24.87 -8.55 3.38
C TYR A 389 -25.36 -9.37 2.16
#